data_75a21ed23acda3661d965096ad3d8d57
#
_entry.id   75a21ed23acda3661d965096ad3d8d57
#
_cell.length_a   1.000
_cell.length_b   1.000
_cell.length_c   1.000
_cell.angle_alpha   90.00
_cell.angle_beta   90.00
_cell.angle_gamma   90.00
#
_symmetry.space_group_name_H-M   'P 1'
#
loop_
_entity.id
_entity.type
_entity.pdbx_description
1 polymer ?
#
loop_
_entity_poly.entity_id
_entity_poly.type
_entity_poly.pdbx_seq_one_letter_code
_entity_poly.pdbx_strand_id
1 'polypeptide(L)'
;NMQEYAQHDRVLTGVIEDKARQYPDHVVFQFGDNPITLGEFNEGINRAANGFASLGVKQGDKVAIMLPNVPEFLYAWFGLNKLGAVEVPINVALKGQGLAYQMVQSDCIALVCDTEYLDRLEGIVDDLKDITHVVFRSSKEGQALPQWQGFETLTWADLMDHSPKSPNVTVHYSDLASILYTSGTTGVSKGVMFSHYYWYDIWAESVKYSRYTEDDILYTGLPFFHGNAQGITIGPAILADAKAI
;
A
#
# COMPACT_ATOMS: atom_id res chain seq x y z
N ASN A 1 -21.99 14.21 6.00
CA ASN A 1 -21.70 14.57 4.58
C ASN A 1 -20.20 14.44 4.37
N MET A 2 -19.79 13.65 3.39
CA MET A 2 -18.39 13.50 2.98
C MET A 2 -17.79 14.88 2.67
N GLN A 3 -16.59 15.16 3.18
CA GLN A 3 -15.84 16.36 2.82
C GLN A 3 -15.40 16.24 1.35
N GLU A 4 -15.74 17.24 0.53
CA GLU A 4 -15.27 17.31 -0.86
C GLU A 4 -13.95 18.08 -0.92
N TYR A 5 -12.97 17.49 -1.61
CA TYR A 5 -11.67 18.09 -1.86
C TYR A 5 -11.61 18.68 -3.27
N ALA A 6 -11.00 19.87 -3.42
CA ALA A 6 -10.73 20.43 -4.72
C ALA A 6 -9.80 19.51 -5.53
N GLN A 7 -9.84 19.58 -6.86
CA GLN A 7 -9.11 18.64 -7.72
C GLN A 7 -7.62 18.55 -7.38
N HIS A 8 -6.98 19.69 -7.13
CA HIS A 8 -5.54 19.74 -6.81
C HIS A 8 -5.19 19.17 -5.42
N ASP A 9 -6.18 19.04 -4.52
CA ASP A 9 -6.02 18.48 -3.18
C ASP A 9 -6.33 16.97 -3.12
N ARG A 10 -6.73 16.35 -4.25
CA ARG A 10 -7.08 14.93 -4.34
C ARG A 10 -5.84 14.03 -4.40
N VAL A 11 -4.91 14.26 -3.49
CA VAL A 11 -3.77 13.39 -3.21
C VAL A 11 -4.14 12.50 -2.02
N LEU A 12 -4.13 11.18 -2.19
CA LEU A 12 -4.64 10.23 -1.19
C LEU A 12 -4.05 10.45 0.20
N THR A 13 -2.73 10.63 0.27
CA THR A 13 -2.04 10.86 1.54
C THR A 13 -2.25 12.25 2.10
N GLY A 14 -2.54 13.24 1.27
CA GLY A 14 -2.96 14.58 1.69
C GLY A 14 -4.34 14.57 2.36
N VAL A 15 -5.28 13.80 1.80
CA VAL A 15 -6.61 13.57 2.39
C VAL A 15 -6.49 12.89 3.76
N ILE A 16 -5.66 11.84 3.87
CA ILE A 16 -5.42 11.13 5.14
C ILE A 16 -4.82 12.09 6.18
N GLU A 17 -3.82 12.87 5.80
CA GLU A 17 -3.15 13.83 6.69
C GLU A 17 -4.11 14.92 7.19
N ASP A 18 -4.98 15.42 6.31
CA ASP A 18 -6.00 16.41 6.67
C ASP A 18 -7.00 15.83 7.67
N LYS A 19 -7.51 14.63 7.42
CA LYS A 19 -8.43 13.92 8.33
C LYS A 19 -7.76 13.57 9.67
N ALA A 20 -6.53 13.12 9.66
CA ALA A 20 -5.76 12.84 10.88
C ALA A 20 -5.57 14.09 11.75
N ARG A 21 -5.45 15.27 11.13
CA ARG A 21 -5.36 16.55 11.83
C ARG A 21 -6.70 16.97 12.44
N GLN A 22 -7.81 16.70 11.73
CA GLN A 22 -9.16 17.07 12.18
C GLN A 22 -9.71 16.11 13.22
N TYR A 23 -9.47 14.80 13.05
CA TYR A 23 -10.06 13.73 13.84
C TYR A 23 -9.00 12.68 14.27
N PRO A 24 -7.94 13.06 15.01
CA PRO A 24 -6.81 12.16 15.30
C PRO A 24 -7.20 10.88 16.03
N ASP A 25 -8.20 10.95 16.89
CA ASP A 25 -8.65 9.83 17.74
C ASP A 25 -9.73 8.95 17.08
N HIS A 26 -10.18 9.31 15.86
CA HIS A 26 -11.18 8.53 15.13
C HIS A 26 -10.58 7.19 14.67
N VAL A 27 -11.22 6.07 15.04
CA VAL A 27 -10.81 4.72 14.64
C VAL A 27 -11.23 4.46 13.20
N VAL A 28 -10.28 4.47 12.27
CA VAL A 28 -10.52 4.26 10.83
C VAL A 28 -10.38 2.78 10.43
N PHE A 29 -9.48 2.03 11.07
CA PHE A 29 -9.29 0.60 10.81
C PHE A 29 -9.33 -0.21 12.09
N GLN A 30 -9.75 -1.48 11.96
CA GLN A 30 -9.66 -2.42 13.04
C GLN A 30 -9.24 -3.80 12.53
N PHE A 31 -8.13 -4.31 13.03
CA PHE A 31 -7.60 -5.64 12.72
C PHE A 31 -7.73 -6.56 13.95
N GLY A 32 -8.75 -7.40 13.96
CA GLY A 32 -9.11 -8.16 15.15
C GLY A 32 -9.43 -7.22 16.33
N ASP A 33 -8.71 -7.37 17.43
CA ASP A 33 -8.89 -6.52 18.63
C ASP A 33 -8.03 -5.25 18.61
N ASN A 34 -7.31 -4.98 17.51
CA ASN A 34 -6.39 -3.84 17.41
C ASN A 34 -7.03 -2.72 16.58
N PRO A 35 -7.58 -1.67 17.21
CA PRO A 35 -8.03 -0.47 16.51
C PRO A 35 -6.83 0.37 16.08
N ILE A 36 -6.97 1.08 14.96
CA ILE A 36 -6.01 2.05 14.46
C ILE A 36 -6.74 3.37 14.24
N THR A 37 -6.31 4.41 14.94
CA THR A 37 -6.86 5.75 14.78
C THR A 37 -6.26 6.45 13.55
N LEU A 38 -6.91 7.50 13.06
CA LEU A 38 -6.39 8.32 11.95
C LEU A 38 -5.03 8.93 12.29
N GLY A 39 -4.83 9.35 13.55
CA GLY A 39 -3.55 9.88 14.02
C GLY A 39 -2.45 8.82 13.95
N GLU A 40 -2.67 7.65 14.54
CA GLU A 40 -1.73 6.52 14.50
C GLU A 40 -1.47 6.05 13.07
N PHE A 41 -2.52 6.01 12.23
CA PHE A 41 -2.40 5.63 10.84
C PHE A 41 -1.49 6.58 10.06
N ASN A 42 -1.68 7.90 10.20
CA ASN A 42 -0.85 8.90 9.56
C ASN A 42 0.60 8.87 10.06
N GLU A 43 0.84 8.66 11.35
CA GLU A 43 2.19 8.47 11.88
C GLU A 43 2.87 7.21 11.31
N GLY A 44 2.15 6.10 11.22
CA GLY A 44 2.64 4.86 10.61
C GLY A 44 2.99 5.04 9.13
N ILE A 45 2.14 5.75 8.37
CA ILE A 45 2.41 6.12 6.97
C ILE A 45 3.70 6.94 6.87
N ASN A 46 3.88 7.93 7.73
CA ASN A 46 5.07 8.77 7.73
C ASN A 46 6.35 7.98 8.06
N ARG A 47 6.29 7.05 9.03
CA ARG A 47 7.40 6.14 9.35
C ARG A 47 7.77 5.26 8.16
N ALA A 48 6.77 4.63 7.54
CA ALA A 48 6.99 3.80 6.35
C ALA A 48 7.59 4.62 5.19
N ALA A 49 7.07 5.82 4.94
CA ALA A 49 7.60 6.72 3.92
C ALA A 49 9.07 7.07 4.18
N ASN A 50 9.41 7.49 5.39
CA ASN A 50 10.80 7.79 5.76
C ASN A 50 11.71 6.55 5.68
N GLY A 51 11.18 5.37 6.04
CA GLY A 51 11.88 4.10 5.87
C GLY A 51 12.16 3.79 4.41
N PHE A 52 11.18 3.88 3.52
CA PHE A 52 11.40 3.70 2.08
C PHE A 52 12.38 4.74 1.50
N ALA A 53 12.29 5.99 1.93
CA ALA A 53 13.24 7.03 1.52
C ALA A 53 14.67 6.69 1.93
N SER A 54 14.90 6.08 3.10
CA SER A 54 16.24 5.63 3.54
C SER A 54 16.81 4.52 2.67
N LEU A 55 15.96 3.72 2.03
CA LEU A 55 16.33 2.70 1.03
C LEU A 55 16.58 3.29 -0.37
N GLY A 56 16.45 4.62 -0.51
CA GLY A 56 16.65 5.30 -1.80
C GLY A 56 15.42 5.33 -2.71
N VAL A 57 14.24 4.90 -2.24
CA VAL A 57 12.98 5.01 -2.99
C VAL A 57 12.62 6.48 -3.18
N LYS A 58 12.28 6.84 -4.41
CA LYS A 58 11.97 8.22 -4.84
C LYS A 58 10.63 8.28 -5.55
N GLN A 59 10.20 9.51 -5.82
CA GLN A 59 9.01 9.78 -6.63
C GLN A 59 9.09 9.06 -7.99
N GLY A 60 8.04 8.34 -8.35
CA GLY A 60 7.92 7.56 -9.58
C GLY A 60 8.50 6.14 -9.52
N ASP A 61 9.28 5.79 -8.48
CA ASP A 61 9.75 4.42 -8.28
C ASP A 61 8.60 3.47 -7.94
N LYS A 62 8.72 2.21 -8.33
CA LYS A 62 7.71 1.19 -8.10
C LYS A 62 8.23 0.18 -7.08
N VAL A 63 7.38 -0.15 -6.12
CA VAL A 63 7.67 -1.13 -5.07
C VAL A 63 6.56 -2.18 -5.04
N ALA A 64 6.96 -3.44 -5.16
CA ALA A 64 6.04 -4.56 -5.07
C ALA A 64 5.62 -4.79 -3.61
N ILE A 65 4.32 -5.07 -3.38
CA ILE A 65 3.78 -5.42 -2.06
C ILE A 65 3.13 -6.79 -2.14
N MET A 66 3.73 -7.78 -1.48
CA MET A 66 3.25 -9.16 -1.40
C MET A 66 2.96 -9.52 0.06
N LEU A 67 1.87 -8.98 0.60
CA LEU A 67 1.44 -9.14 1.98
C LEU A 67 0.00 -9.67 2.05
N PRO A 68 -0.38 -10.39 3.13
CA PRO A 68 -1.77 -10.69 3.42
C PRO A 68 -2.54 -9.42 3.84
N ASN A 69 -3.82 -9.58 4.25
CA ASN A 69 -4.62 -8.48 4.80
C ASN A 69 -4.14 -8.14 6.22
N VAL A 70 -3.14 -7.28 6.31
CA VAL A 70 -2.50 -6.84 7.57
C VAL A 70 -2.28 -5.32 7.52
N PRO A 71 -2.16 -4.65 8.69
CA PRO A 71 -1.92 -3.21 8.74
C PRO A 71 -0.70 -2.76 7.94
N GLU A 72 0.35 -3.59 7.91
CA GLU A 72 1.60 -3.32 7.20
C GLU A 72 1.40 -3.11 5.70
N PHE A 73 0.38 -3.77 5.10
CA PHE A 73 0.02 -3.53 3.70
C PHE A 73 -0.40 -2.07 3.48
N LEU A 74 -1.24 -1.55 4.37
CA LEU A 74 -1.75 -0.18 4.28
C LEU A 74 -0.64 0.85 4.53
N TYR A 75 0.23 0.60 5.51
CA TYR A 75 1.40 1.45 5.76
C TYR A 75 2.38 1.46 4.59
N ALA A 76 2.62 0.30 3.95
CA ALA A 76 3.46 0.22 2.76
C ALA A 76 2.84 1.00 1.60
N TRP A 77 1.57 0.73 1.27
CA TRP A 77 0.86 1.42 0.20
C TRP A 77 0.90 2.94 0.35
N PHE A 78 0.36 3.46 1.45
CA PHE A 78 0.29 4.90 1.65
C PHE A 78 1.64 5.54 1.97
N GLY A 79 2.58 4.79 2.57
CA GLY A 79 3.96 5.25 2.77
C GLY A 79 4.69 5.51 1.44
N LEU A 80 4.54 4.61 0.46
CA LEU A 80 5.03 4.81 -0.90
C LEU A 80 4.36 6.00 -1.56
N ASN A 81 3.05 6.07 -1.50
CA ASN A 81 2.29 7.18 -2.07
C ASN A 81 2.64 8.53 -1.44
N LYS A 82 3.07 8.56 -0.17
CA LYS A 82 3.56 9.77 0.51
C LYS A 82 4.86 10.31 -0.07
N LEU A 83 5.67 9.44 -0.67
CA LEU A 83 6.89 9.80 -1.41
C LEU A 83 6.64 10.08 -2.89
N GLY A 84 5.41 9.92 -3.37
CA GLY A 84 5.09 9.90 -4.80
C GLY A 84 5.61 8.65 -5.51
N ALA A 85 5.98 7.62 -4.76
CA ALA A 85 6.28 6.29 -5.28
C ALA A 85 4.99 5.47 -5.48
N VAL A 86 5.08 4.42 -6.27
CA VAL A 86 3.97 3.65 -6.79
C VAL A 86 3.92 2.29 -6.14
N GLU A 87 2.79 1.92 -5.56
CA GLU A 87 2.58 0.55 -5.13
C GLU A 87 2.31 -0.38 -6.33
N VAL A 88 2.84 -1.58 -6.26
CA VAL A 88 2.49 -2.69 -7.16
C VAL A 88 2.03 -3.86 -6.30
N PRO A 89 0.73 -3.90 -5.97
CA PRO A 89 0.21 -4.96 -5.12
C PRO A 89 0.19 -6.29 -5.87
N ILE A 90 0.82 -7.30 -5.28
CA ILE A 90 1.02 -8.61 -5.88
C ILE A 90 0.03 -9.62 -5.32
N ASN A 91 -0.61 -10.37 -6.21
CA ASN A 91 -1.44 -11.48 -5.81
C ASN A 91 -0.59 -12.57 -5.13
N VAL A 92 -0.82 -12.76 -3.83
CA VAL A 92 -0.07 -13.71 -2.99
C VAL A 92 -0.20 -15.19 -3.43
N ALA A 93 -1.13 -15.52 -4.31
CA ALA A 93 -1.25 -16.87 -4.88
C ALA A 93 -0.31 -17.12 -6.07
N LEU A 94 0.30 -16.09 -6.64
CA LEU A 94 1.20 -16.23 -7.78
C LEU A 94 2.50 -16.93 -7.41
N LYS A 95 3.07 -17.66 -8.38
CA LYS A 95 4.33 -18.39 -8.30
C LYS A 95 5.07 -18.36 -9.64
N GLY A 96 6.38 -18.58 -9.59
CA GLY A 96 7.22 -18.74 -10.79
C GLY A 96 7.17 -17.53 -11.73
N GLN A 97 7.22 -17.78 -13.04
CA GLN A 97 7.34 -16.74 -14.05
C GLN A 97 6.19 -15.71 -14.04
N GLY A 98 4.97 -16.10 -13.63
CA GLY A 98 3.87 -15.16 -13.52
C GLY A 98 4.05 -14.14 -12.40
N LEU A 99 4.71 -14.54 -11.31
CA LEU A 99 5.08 -13.67 -10.21
C LEU A 99 6.23 -12.73 -10.62
N ALA A 100 7.32 -13.29 -11.17
CA ALA A 100 8.46 -12.51 -11.65
C ALA A 100 8.04 -11.46 -12.69
N TYR A 101 7.18 -11.86 -13.65
CA TYR A 101 6.69 -11.01 -14.71
C TYR A 101 6.06 -9.70 -14.18
N GLN A 102 5.22 -9.77 -13.16
CA GLN A 102 4.55 -8.56 -12.65
C GLN A 102 5.55 -7.56 -12.07
N MET A 103 6.55 -8.02 -11.32
CA MET A 103 7.57 -7.15 -10.71
C MET A 103 8.53 -6.58 -11.77
N VAL A 104 8.97 -7.41 -12.71
CA VAL A 104 9.90 -6.99 -13.77
C VAL A 104 9.21 -6.04 -14.75
N GLN A 105 8.00 -6.37 -15.19
CA GLN A 105 7.26 -5.54 -16.15
C GLN A 105 6.83 -4.19 -15.58
N SER A 106 6.72 -4.08 -14.25
CA SER A 106 6.44 -2.82 -13.57
C SER A 106 7.70 -2.04 -13.18
N ASP A 107 8.90 -2.52 -13.53
CA ASP A 107 10.18 -1.91 -13.14
C ASP A 107 10.29 -1.72 -11.60
N CYS A 108 9.87 -2.72 -10.83
CA CYS A 108 9.98 -2.66 -9.37
C CYS A 108 11.43 -2.65 -8.91
N ILE A 109 11.77 -1.71 -8.02
CA ILE A 109 13.13 -1.56 -7.45
C ILE A 109 13.27 -2.15 -6.05
N ALA A 110 12.16 -2.42 -5.38
CA ALA A 110 12.10 -3.03 -4.06
C ALA A 110 10.86 -3.91 -3.92
N LEU A 111 10.89 -4.78 -2.91
CA LEU A 111 9.79 -5.67 -2.58
C LEU A 111 9.51 -5.63 -1.08
N VAL A 112 8.24 -5.54 -0.70
CA VAL A 112 7.76 -5.83 0.66
C VAL A 112 7.06 -7.19 0.63
N CYS A 113 7.51 -8.14 1.44
CA CYS A 113 6.99 -9.51 1.40
C CYS A 113 6.78 -10.09 2.79
N ASP A 114 5.73 -10.89 2.97
CA ASP A 114 5.60 -11.72 4.16
C ASP A 114 6.49 -12.96 4.05
N THR A 115 7.13 -13.35 5.17
CA THR A 115 7.96 -14.56 5.22
C THR A 115 7.17 -15.84 4.95
N GLU A 116 5.84 -15.81 5.03
CA GLU A 116 4.97 -16.91 4.63
C GLU A 116 5.10 -17.25 3.13
N TYR A 117 5.54 -16.28 2.31
CA TYR A 117 5.63 -16.42 0.85
C TYR A 117 7.04 -16.64 0.31
N LEU A 118 8.02 -16.92 1.18
CA LEU A 118 9.42 -17.18 0.78
C LEU A 118 9.56 -18.28 -0.26
N ASP A 119 8.78 -19.37 -0.12
CA ASP A 119 8.78 -20.50 -1.07
C ASP A 119 8.44 -20.09 -2.51
N ARG A 120 7.78 -18.97 -2.68
CA ARG A 120 7.36 -18.44 -3.99
C ARG A 120 8.43 -17.56 -4.62
N LEU A 121 9.25 -16.93 -3.80
CA LEU A 121 10.33 -16.05 -4.23
C LEU A 121 11.60 -16.84 -4.59
N GLU A 122 11.93 -17.90 -3.84
CA GLU A 122 13.15 -18.70 -4.04
C GLU A 122 13.36 -19.16 -5.50
N GLY A 123 12.26 -19.47 -6.19
CA GLY A 123 12.32 -19.94 -7.58
C GLY A 123 12.45 -18.83 -8.65
N ILE A 124 12.46 -17.54 -8.26
CA ILE A 124 12.46 -16.40 -9.17
C ILE A 124 13.49 -15.32 -8.82
N VAL A 125 14.26 -15.53 -7.75
CA VAL A 125 15.26 -14.55 -7.25
C VAL A 125 16.20 -14.07 -8.37
N ASP A 126 16.65 -14.96 -9.22
CA ASP A 126 17.58 -14.65 -10.32
C ASP A 126 16.93 -13.80 -11.44
N ASP A 127 15.61 -13.75 -11.50
CA ASP A 127 14.86 -12.97 -12.47
C ASP A 127 14.65 -11.52 -12.00
N LEU A 128 14.76 -11.24 -10.68
CA LEU A 128 14.44 -9.96 -10.04
C LEU A 128 15.64 -8.99 -10.00
N LYS A 129 16.31 -8.78 -11.12
CA LYS A 129 17.61 -8.09 -11.21
C LYS A 129 17.58 -6.62 -10.83
N ASP A 130 16.43 -5.95 -10.96
CA ASP A 130 16.29 -4.54 -10.68
C ASP A 130 15.85 -4.28 -9.22
N ILE A 131 15.44 -5.32 -8.50
CA ILE A 131 15.12 -5.25 -7.08
C ILE A 131 16.41 -5.28 -6.28
N THR A 132 16.63 -4.24 -5.48
CA THR A 132 17.84 -4.11 -4.65
C THR A 132 17.55 -4.35 -3.16
N HIS A 133 16.33 -4.12 -2.72
CA HIS A 133 15.93 -4.23 -1.31
C HIS A 133 14.68 -5.10 -1.17
N VAL A 134 14.71 -5.98 -0.17
CA VAL A 134 13.53 -6.77 0.22
C VAL A 134 13.25 -6.56 1.70
N VAL A 135 12.08 -5.99 1.98
CA VAL A 135 11.57 -5.78 3.34
C VAL A 135 10.68 -6.95 3.72
N PHE A 136 11.06 -7.68 4.76
CA PHE A 136 10.28 -8.82 5.23
C PHE A 136 9.43 -8.48 6.45
N ARG A 137 8.14 -8.73 6.31
CA ARG A 137 7.25 -8.88 7.46
C ARG A 137 7.24 -10.32 7.90
N SER A 138 7.38 -10.59 9.19
CA SER A 138 7.24 -11.94 9.75
C SER A 138 6.11 -11.99 10.77
N SER A 139 5.28 -13.01 10.67
CA SER A 139 4.31 -13.36 11.70
C SER A 139 4.93 -14.18 12.84
N LYS A 140 6.20 -14.61 12.69
CA LYS A 140 6.94 -15.43 13.66
C LYS A 140 8.10 -14.62 14.21
N GLU A 141 8.12 -14.43 15.53
CA GLU A 141 9.21 -13.77 16.23
C GLU A 141 10.52 -14.55 16.06
N GLY A 142 11.63 -13.84 15.80
CA GLY A 142 12.97 -14.44 15.71
C GLY A 142 13.23 -15.24 14.43
N GLN A 143 12.35 -15.16 13.43
CA GLN A 143 12.61 -15.82 12.15
C GLN A 143 13.80 -15.17 11.43
N ALA A 144 14.82 -15.99 11.09
CA ALA A 144 15.95 -15.53 10.30
C ALA A 144 15.48 -15.13 8.89
N LEU A 145 15.98 -13.98 8.40
CA LEU A 145 15.72 -13.54 7.04
C LEU A 145 16.61 -14.30 6.04
N PRO A 146 16.12 -14.58 4.84
CA PRO A 146 16.94 -15.17 3.80
C PRO A 146 18.06 -14.21 3.39
N GLN A 147 19.22 -14.77 3.07
CA GLN A 147 20.36 -14.02 2.53
C GLN A 147 20.50 -14.39 1.06
N TRP A 148 19.94 -13.54 0.19
CA TRP A 148 20.04 -13.72 -1.26
C TRP A 148 21.13 -12.81 -1.83
N GLN A 149 21.92 -13.34 -2.75
CA GLN A 149 22.95 -12.56 -3.42
C GLN A 149 22.29 -11.45 -4.28
N GLY A 150 22.76 -10.22 -4.13
CA GLY A 150 22.26 -9.07 -4.90
C GLY A 150 21.13 -8.29 -4.23
N PHE A 151 20.62 -8.74 -3.08
CA PHE A 151 19.57 -8.05 -2.33
C PHE A 151 20.06 -7.64 -0.94
N GLU A 152 19.69 -6.43 -0.53
CA GLU A 152 19.72 -6.06 0.88
C GLU A 152 18.38 -6.44 1.51
N THR A 153 18.43 -7.22 2.59
CA THR A 153 17.23 -7.69 3.30
C THR A 153 17.12 -7.04 4.66
N LEU A 154 15.93 -6.56 4.99
CA LEU A 154 15.64 -5.92 6.27
C LEU A 154 14.27 -6.36 6.80
N THR A 155 14.04 -6.18 8.08
CA THR A 155 12.74 -6.46 8.69
C THR A 155 11.78 -5.29 8.49
N TRP A 156 10.48 -5.56 8.59
CA TRP A 156 9.47 -4.52 8.66
C TRP A 156 9.69 -3.56 9.84
N ALA A 157 10.18 -4.09 10.97
CA ALA A 157 10.50 -3.28 12.15
C ALA A 157 11.63 -2.27 11.85
N ASP A 158 12.69 -2.69 11.13
CA ASP A 158 13.77 -1.79 10.70
C ASP A 158 13.24 -0.68 9.78
N LEU A 159 12.34 -1.02 8.84
CA LEU A 159 11.70 -0.04 7.98
C LEU A 159 10.87 0.98 8.77
N MET A 160 10.22 0.55 9.85
CA MET A 160 9.36 1.41 10.67
C MET A 160 10.12 2.20 11.75
N ASP A 161 11.40 1.90 11.98
CA ASP A 161 12.24 2.64 12.95
C ASP A 161 12.75 3.97 12.37
N HIS A 162 11.81 4.77 11.89
CA HIS A 162 12.05 6.08 11.29
C HIS A 162 11.11 7.15 11.86
N SER A 163 11.38 8.41 11.52
CA SER A 163 10.62 9.56 12.00
C SER A 163 9.12 9.46 11.66
N PRO A 164 8.20 9.75 12.62
CA PRO A 164 6.77 9.87 12.34
C PRO A 164 6.39 11.20 11.68
N LYS A 165 7.35 12.10 11.43
CA LYS A 165 7.09 13.38 10.75
C LYS A 165 6.93 13.16 9.26
N SER A 166 5.99 13.91 8.66
CA SER A 166 5.76 13.90 7.22
C SER A 166 7.06 14.18 6.45
N PRO A 167 7.46 13.34 5.49
CA PRO A 167 8.55 13.66 4.58
C PRO A 167 8.15 14.89 3.75
N ASN A 168 9.12 15.75 3.48
CA ASN A 168 8.88 16.98 2.73
C ASN A 168 8.91 16.72 1.21
N VAL A 169 7.94 15.95 0.71
CA VAL A 169 7.80 15.59 -0.72
C VAL A 169 6.50 16.15 -1.25
N THR A 170 6.56 16.85 -2.39
CA THR A 170 5.37 17.34 -3.08
C THR A 170 4.88 16.28 -4.05
N VAL A 171 3.68 15.79 -3.82
CA VAL A 171 2.98 14.83 -4.69
C VAL A 171 1.80 15.52 -5.34
N HIS A 172 1.58 15.29 -6.64
CA HIS A 172 0.47 15.86 -7.38
C HIS A 172 -0.67 14.84 -7.56
N TYR A 173 -1.90 15.33 -7.65
CA TYR A 173 -3.08 14.49 -7.86
C TYR A 173 -3.02 13.65 -9.14
N SER A 174 -2.26 14.09 -10.13
CA SER A 174 -2.05 13.39 -11.41
C SER A 174 -0.92 12.35 -11.37
N ASP A 175 -0.11 12.34 -10.29
CA ASP A 175 0.96 11.37 -10.17
C ASP A 175 0.40 9.96 -10.03
N LEU A 176 1.16 8.98 -10.51
CA LEU A 176 0.80 7.58 -10.43
C LEU A 176 0.89 7.12 -8.97
N ALA A 177 -0.16 6.45 -8.49
CA ALA A 177 -0.26 5.93 -7.12
C ALA A 177 -0.12 4.41 -7.06
N SER A 178 -0.69 3.70 -8.06
CA SER A 178 -0.72 2.24 -8.08
C SER A 178 -0.65 1.66 -9.49
N ILE A 179 -0.10 0.44 -9.62
CA ILE A 179 -0.22 -0.40 -10.82
C ILE A 179 -0.85 -1.73 -10.40
N LEU A 180 -2.12 -1.95 -10.78
CA LEU A 180 -2.85 -3.16 -10.43
C LEU A 180 -2.91 -4.12 -11.61
N TYR A 181 -2.55 -5.38 -11.38
CA TYR A 181 -2.62 -6.41 -12.41
C TYR A 181 -3.99 -7.06 -12.48
N THR A 182 -4.54 -7.08 -13.69
CA THR A 182 -5.78 -7.80 -13.98
C THR A 182 -5.48 -9.22 -14.43
N SER A 183 -6.32 -10.19 -14.06
CA SER A 183 -6.31 -11.52 -14.65
C SER A 183 -6.78 -11.40 -16.10
N GLY A 184 -5.84 -11.34 -17.04
CA GLY A 184 -6.19 -11.31 -18.46
C GLY A 184 -6.99 -12.56 -18.86
N THR A 185 -8.18 -12.36 -19.42
CA THR A 185 -9.02 -13.47 -19.93
C THR A 185 -8.44 -14.09 -21.20
N THR A 186 -7.47 -13.43 -21.84
CA THR A 186 -6.97 -13.81 -23.18
C THR A 186 -5.43 -13.67 -23.31
N GLY A 187 -4.67 -13.79 -22.22
CA GLY A 187 -3.21 -13.68 -22.32
C GLY A 187 -2.52 -13.27 -21.03
N VAL A 188 -1.36 -12.64 -21.16
CA VAL A 188 -0.53 -12.20 -20.05
C VAL A 188 -1.25 -11.09 -19.26
N SER A 189 -1.17 -11.14 -17.94
CA SER A 189 -1.69 -10.10 -17.04
C SER A 189 -1.22 -8.71 -17.44
N LYS A 190 -2.12 -7.72 -17.34
CA LYS A 190 -1.82 -6.32 -17.69
C LYS A 190 -1.87 -5.45 -16.45
N GLY A 191 -0.85 -4.61 -16.28
CA GLY A 191 -0.81 -3.59 -15.24
C GLY A 191 -1.67 -2.37 -15.62
N VAL A 192 -2.69 -2.09 -14.83
CA VAL A 192 -3.54 -0.89 -14.98
C VAL A 192 -3.00 0.18 -14.05
N MET A 193 -2.73 1.35 -14.59
CA MET A 193 -2.16 2.50 -13.88
C MET A 193 -3.26 3.37 -13.27
N PHE A 194 -3.14 3.65 -11.98
CA PHE A 194 -4.06 4.48 -11.22
C PHE A 194 -3.33 5.70 -10.68
N SER A 195 -3.79 6.91 -11.01
CA SER A 195 -3.32 8.14 -10.36
C SER A 195 -3.99 8.33 -9.00
N HIS A 196 -3.45 9.24 -8.18
CA HIS A 196 -4.11 9.66 -6.94
C HIS A 196 -5.53 10.16 -7.18
N TYR A 197 -5.71 11.01 -8.21
CA TYR A 197 -7.02 11.54 -8.60
C TYR A 197 -8.01 10.42 -8.96
N TYR A 198 -7.57 9.42 -9.73
CA TYR A 198 -8.45 8.33 -10.17
C TYR A 198 -8.89 7.46 -8.99
N TRP A 199 -8.00 7.18 -8.05
CA TRP A 199 -8.36 6.51 -6.80
C TRP A 199 -9.34 7.33 -5.97
N TYR A 200 -9.07 8.63 -5.79
CA TYR A 200 -9.97 9.51 -5.08
C TYR A 200 -11.39 9.51 -5.67
N ASP A 201 -11.51 9.59 -6.99
CA ASP A 201 -12.82 9.55 -7.67
C ASP A 201 -13.55 8.21 -7.45
N ILE A 202 -12.84 7.07 -7.52
CA ILE A 202 -13.42 5.75 -7.19
C ILE A 202 -13.95 5.75 -5.75
N TRP A 203 -13.19 6.26 -4.80
CA TRP A 203 -13.59 6.33 -3.39
C TRP A 203 -14.81 7.23 -3.20
N ALA A 204 -14.78 8.43 -3.78
CA ALA A 204 -15.88 9.40 -3.69
C ALA A 204 -17.18 8.88 -4.31
N GLU A 205 -17.09 8.25 -5.49
CA GLU A 205 -18.24 7.62 -6.12
C GLU A 205 -18.75 6.44 -5.31
N SER A 206 -17.86 5.63 -4.72
CA SER A 206 -18.25 4.52 -3.83
C SER A 206 -18.99 5.03 -2.59
N VAL A 207 -18.49 6.08 -1.93
CA VAL A 207 -19.17 6.72 -0.78
C VAL A 207 -20.55 7.22 -1.19
N LYS A 208 -20.63 7.94 -2.31
CA LYS A 208 -21.86 8.56 -2.80
C LYS A 208 -22.94 7.53 -3.15
N TYR A 209 -22.60 6.52 -3.95
CA TYR A 209 -23.58 5.54 -4.41
C TYR A 209 -23.98 4.55 -3.33
N SER A 210 -23.05 4.17 -2.45
CA SER A 210 -23.35 3.31 -1.29
C SER A 210 -23.95 4.11 -0.12
N ARG A 211 -23.88 5.45 -0.17
CA ARG A 211 -24.36 6.35 0.88
C ARG A 211 -23.67 6.13 2.22
N TYR A 212 -22.37 5.82 2.18
CA TYR A 212 -21.60 5.61 3.41
C TYR A 212 -21.52 6.89 4.25
N THR A 213 -21.57 6.68 5.56
CA THR A 213 -21.51 7.71 6.60
C THR A 213 -20.51 7.31 7.68
N GLU A 214 -20.23 8.20 8.60
CA GLU A 214 -19.36 7.97 9.76
C GLU A 214 -19.84 6.86 10.71
N ASP A 215 -21.14 6.52 10.65
CA ASP A 215 -21.75 5.47 11.47
C ASP A 215 -21.57 4.07 10.87
N ASP A 216 -21.07 3.95 9.63
CA ASP A 216 -20.97 2.69 8.92
C ASP A 216 -19.68 1.93 9.30
N ILE A 217 -19.80 0.60 9.24
CA ILE A 217 -18.67 -0.33 9.37
C ILE A 217 -18.53 -1.08 8.06
N LEU A 218 -17.45 -0.81 7.33
CA LEU A 218 -17.14 -1.43 6.07
C LEU A 218 -16.33 -2.70 6.29
N TYR A 219 -16.69 -3.76 5.60
CA TYR A 219 -15.99 -5.05 5.67
C TYR A 219 -15.59 -5.52 4.28
N THR A 220 -14.39 -6.08 4.17
CA THR A 220 -13.99 -6.81 2.96
C THR A 220 -13.40 -8.16 3.29
N GLY A 221 -13.90 -9.22 2.64
CA GLY A 221 -13.25 -10.53 2.60
C GLY A 221 -12.27 -10.68 1.44
N LEU A 222 -12.10 -9.63 0.62
CA LEU A 222 -11.18 -9.65 -0.51
C LEU A 222 -9.76 -9.30 -0.06
N PRO A 223 -8.74 -9.88 -0.72
CA PRO A 223 -7.34 -9.50 -0.46
C PRO A 223 -7.07 -8.03 -0.78
N PHE A 224 -6.21 -7.38 0.00
CA PHE A 224 -5.85 -5.96 -0.19
C PHE A 224 -5.10 -5.69 -1.49
N PHE A 225 -4.46 -6.70 -2.08
CA PHE A 225 -3.89 -6.54 -3.42
C PHE A 225 -4.95 -6.38 -4.52
N HIS A 226 -6.23 -6.60 -4.22
CA HIS A 226 -7.32 -6.49 -5.18
C HIS A 226 -7.92 -5.08 -5.17
N GLY A 227 -8.03 -4.46 -6.35
CA GLY A 227 -8.55 -3.10 -6.50
C GLY A 227 -9.94 -2.87 -5.89
N ASN A 228 -10.77 -3.92 -5.78
CA ASN A 228 -12.07 -3.83 -5.13
C ASN A 228 -11.94 -3.56 -3.62
N ALA A 229 -11.04 -4.26 -2.91
CA ALA A 229 -10.79 -3.98 -1.48
C ALA A 229 -10.29 -2.55 -1.27
N GLN A 230 -9.37 -2.09 -2.12
CA GLN A 230 -8.80 -0.74 -2.05
C GLN A 230 -9.84 0.35 -2.40
N GLY A 231 -10.64 0.12 -3.44
CA GLY A 231 -11.56 1.12 -4.00
C GLY A 231 -12.94 1.17 -3.36
N ILE A 232 -13.42 0.05 -2.79
CA ILE A 232 -14.80 -0.06 -2.28
C ILE A 232 -14.85 -0.14 -0.74
N THR A 233 -13.75 -0.49 -0.09
CA THR A 233 -13.72 -0.63 1.38
C THR A 233 -12.71 0.32 2.03
N ILE A 234 -11.42 0.18 1.72
CA ILE A 234 -10.35 0.92 2.39
C ILE A 234 -10.47 2.42 2.16
N GLY A 235 -10.48 2.84 0.91
CA GLY A 235 -10.58 4.25 0.57
C GLY A 235 -11.89 4.92 0.97
N PRO A 236 -13.05 4.30 0.69
CA PRO A 236 -14.33 4.83 1.16
C PRO A 236 -14.44 4.97 2.68
N ALA A 237 -13.88 4.03 3.47
CA ALA A 237 -13.85 4.16 4.92
C ALA A 237 -13.09 5.43 5.36
N ILE A 238 -11.92 5.67 4.77
CA ILE A 238 -11.14 6.90 5.02
C ILE A 238 -11.95 8.15 4.64
N LEU A 239 -12.58 8.14 3.47
CA LEU A 239 -13.22 9.34 2.92
C LEU A 239 -14.55 9.68 3.60
N ALA A 240 -15.30 8.67 4.04
CA ALA A 240 -16.58 8.84 4.73
C ALA A 240 -16.45 8.99 6.25
N ASP A 241 -15.24 8.96 6.81
CA ASP A 241 -14.99 8.85 8.25
C ASP A 241 -15.65 7.60 8.88
N ALA A 242 -15.86 6.56 8.06
CA ALA A 242 -16.36 5.25 8.49
C ALA A 242 -15.22 4.39 9.03
N LYS A 243 -15.56 3.25 9.63
CA LYS A 243 -14.57 2.27 10.09
C LYS A 243 -14.51 1.09 9.14
N ALA A 244 -13.31 0.64 8.75
CA ALA A 244 -13.13 -0.64 8.06
C ALA A 244 -12.60 -1.72 9.01
N ILE A 245 -13.10 -2.97 8.86
CA ILE A 245 -12.72 -4.13 9.68
C ILE A 245 -12.34 -5.33 8.80
#